data_5334e7c5339d74c9ec042e97b269504e
#
_entry.id   5334e7c5339d74c9ec042e97b269504e
#
_cell.length_a   1.000
_cell.length_b   1.000
_cell.length_c   1.000
_cell.angle_alpha   90.00
_cell.angle_beta   90.00
_cell.angle_gamma   90.00
#
_symmetry.space_group_name_H-M   'P 1'
#
loop_
_entity.id
_entity.type
_entity.pdbx_description
1 polymer ?
#
loop_
_entity_poly.entity_id
_entity_poly.type
_entity_poly.pdbx_seq_one_letter_code
_entity_poly.pdbx_strand_id
1 'polypeptide(L)'
;LSALWASLFHTTVVASEVDIERESSATFSQYNGNGLSFQSNNNTFSLRVRGRLQFRYANPGISQPTERADFEHNAGNQFGVNRARVKLDGHIGLPWIKYGVEYDAVDQRTLTATLSFEKYDALRFKVGQWKVEYSRERSVSSGGQQMMDRSIINRIFTLDRQMGASLYGNFDGPGAANFNYWVGVFNGSGRGDYSNHDGENMYTGRLQWNFLGESVGFKNSDIKRTATPKAALAIAGAKFKSQFTRFSSSGAGNLANFSAGEIEGQYDIQQFVIDGAYFYKGFNAQAEYHEKDIVDLADNNRETTLRGYYVQAGYFLSESISWWPEPLEMAARFGTYSPRDSEQDERFFEKTVAFNYFFNGHENKLTAEVSRVSLDQFDAEVGDETIYSLQWDVSF
;
A
#
# COMPACT_ATOMS: atom_id res chain seq x y z
N LEU A 1 22.44 -35.10 -39.97
CA LEU A 1 21.64 -34.61 -38.79
C LEU A 1 21.69 -33.10 -38.66
N SER A 2 21.90 -32.33 -39.74
CA SER A 2 22.04 -30.85 -39.72
C SER A 2 21.20 -30.14 -40.80
N ALA A 3 20.06 -30.71 -41.20
CA ALA A 3 19.25 -30.14 -42.32
C ALA A 3 17.74 -30.17 -42.05
N LEU A 4 17.24 -30.06 -40.82
CA LEU A 4 15.83 -30.17 -40.51
C LEU A 4 15.27 -29.07 -39.57
N TRP A 5 15.96 -27.95 -39.39
CA TRP A 5 15.51 -26.82 -38.52
C TRP A 5 15.38 -25.46 -39.22
N ALA A 6 15.27 -25.43 -40.55
CA ALA A 6 15.25 -24.16 -41.31
C ALA A 6 13.93 -23.89 -42.05
N SER A 7 12.80 -24.52 -41.70
CA SER A 7 11.55 -24.34 -42.49
C SER A 7 10.31 -23.98 -41.71
N LEU A 8 10.42 -23.37 -40.53
CA LEU A 8 9.21 -23.11 -39.69
C LEU A 8 8.99 -21.66 -39.26
N PHE A 9 9.67 -20.66 -39.78
CA PHE A 9 9.36 -19.25 -39.49
C PHE A 9 9.52 -18.34 -40.74
N HIS A 10 8.66 -18.56 -41.74
CA HIS A 10 8.35 -17.55 -42.75
C HIS A 10 6.85 -17.37 -42.84
N THR A 11 6.24 -16.89 -41.77
CA THR A 11 4.96 -16.18 -41.85
C THR A 11 5.28 -14.72 -42.10
N THR A 12 5.20 -14.29 -43.33
CA THR A 12 5.10 -12.88 -43.70
C THR A 12 3.84 -12.34 -43.05
N VAL A 13 4.01 -11.58 -41.97
CA VAL A 13 2.96 -10.71 -41.45
C VAL A 13 2.79 -9.60 -42.50
N VAL A 14 1.83 -9.77 -43.39
CA VAL A 14 1.29 -8.67 -44.19
C VAL A 14 0.55 -7.79 -43.18
N ALA A 15 1.18 -6.70 -42.78
CA ALA A 15 0.49 -5.63 -42.11
C ALA A 15 -0.50 -5.04 -43.13
N SER A 16 -1.77 -5.44 -43.07
CA SER A 16 -2.82 -4.72 -43.75
C SER A 16 -2.86 -3.33 -43.09
N GLU A 17 -2.57 -2.28 -43.83
CA GLU A 17 -2.95 -0.93 -43.43
C GLU A 17 -4.47 -0.95 -43.22
N VAL A 18 -4.89 -0.99 -41.97
CA VAL A 18 -6.25 -0.72 -41.57
C VAL A 18 -6.37 0.79 -41.69
N ASP A 19 -7.01 1.26 -42.76
CA ASP A 19 -7.53 2.63 -42.83
C ASP A 19 -8.45 2.85 -41.64
N ILE A 20 -7.90 3.43 -40.59
CA ILE A 20 -8.69 3.87 -39.44
C ILE A 20 -9.36 5.17 -39.90
N GLU A 21 -10.56 5.05 -40.45
CA GLU A 21 -11.46 6.20 -40.57
C GLU A 21 -11.60 6.81 -39.18
N ARG A 22 -10.98 7.94 -38.98
CA ARG A 22 -11.04 8.71 -37.73
C ARG A 22 -12.43 9.34 -37.57
N GLU A 23 -13.43 8.57 -37.23
CA GLU A 23 -14.57 9.10 -36.50
C GLU A 23 -14.17 9.32 -35.04
N SER A 24 -13.41 10.37 -34.79
CA SER A 24 -13.01 10.75 -33.43
C SER A 24 -14.07 11.68 -32.83
N SER A 25 -15.14 11.13 -32.32
CA SER A 25 -15.93 11.81 -31.29
C SER A 25 -15.62 11.19 -29.94
N ALA A 26 -14.73 11.83 -29.18
CA ALA A 26 -14.57 11.49 -27.77
C ALA A 26 -15.87 11.90 -27.06
N THR A 27 -16.59 10.94 -26.49
CA THR A 27 -17.75 11.24 -25.66
C THR A 27 -17.24 11.68 -24.30
N PHE A 28 -17.46 12.95 -23.97
CA PHE A 28 -17.20 13.47 -22.63
C PHE A 28 -18.16 12.75 -21.66
N SER A 29 -17.64 11.90 -20.82
CA SER A 29 -18.41 11.23 -19.78
C SER A 29 -18.43 12.09 -18.54
N GLN A 30 -19.61 12.23 -17.96
CA GLN A 30 -19.94 13.03 -16.79
C GLN A 30 -18.97 12.84 -15.62
N TYR A 31 -18.65 13.94 -14.89
CA TYR A 31 -18.10 13.87 -13.55
C TYR A 31 -19.07 13.10 -12.65
N ASN A 32 -18.62 11.98 -12.11
CA ASN A 32 -19.43 11.07 -11.28
C ASN A 32 -18.98 11.01 -9.82
N GLY A 33 -18.29 12.05 -9.34
CA GLY A 33 -17.71 12.11 -8.00
C GLY A 33 -16.35 11.40 -7.87
N ASN A 34 -15.86 10.74 -8.92
CA ASN A 34 -14.61 9.96 -8.90
C ASN A 34 -13.70 10.31 -10.08
N GLY A 35 -13.60 11.61 -10.39
CA GLY A 35 -12.79 12.17 -11.47
C GLY A 35 -13.52 12.39 -12.79
N LEU A 36 -12.77 12.93 -13.75
CA LEU A 36 -13.24 13.18 -15.12
C LEU A 36 -12.93 11.95 -15.98
N SER A 37 -13.92 11.39 -16.61
CA SER A 37 -13.78 10.21 -17.47
C SER A 37 -14.01 10.55 -18.94
N PHE A 38 -13.15 10.03 -19.79
CA PHE A 38 -13.22 10.14 -21.25
C PHE A 38 -13.21 8.71 -21.84
N GLN A 39 -14.03 8.47 -22.84
CA GLN A 39 -14.10 7.17 -23.51
C GLN A 39 -14.33 7.36 -25.01
N SER A 40 -13.65 6.58 -25.85
CA SER A 40 -13.92 6.54 -27.29
C SER A 40 -15.24 5.81 -27.58
N ASN A 41 -15.94 6.20 -28.65
CA ASN A 41 -17.22 5.62 -29.01
C ASN A 41 -17.16 4.10 -29.25
N ASN A 42 -16.04 3.61 -29.78
CA ASN A 42 -15.81 2.20 -30.05
C ASN A 42 -15.23 1.43 -28.85
N ASN A 43 -15.14 2.08 -27.68
CA ASN A 43 -14.60 1.50 -26.44
C ASN A 43 -13.15 0.96 -26.56
N THR A 44 -12.35 1.47 -27.49
CA THR A 44 -10.94 1.09 -27.64
C THR A 44 -10.00 1.90 -26.74
N PHE A 45 -10.49 3.02 -26.17
CA PHE A 45 -9.73 3.87 -25.30
C PHE A 45 -10.59 4.42 -24.17
N SER A 46 -10.09 4.45 -22.96
CA SER A 46 -10.65 5.25 -21.88
C SER A 46 -9.54 5.93 -21.08
N LEU A 47 -9.85 7.11 -20.57
CA LEU A 47 -8.98 7.87 -19.65
C LEU A 47 -9.84 8.39 -18.51
N ARG A 48 -9.43 8.14 -17.27
CA ARG A 48 -9.98 8.80 -16.10
C ARG A 48 -8.88 9.61 -15.43
N VAL A 49 -9.17 10.90 -15.23
CA VAL A 49 -8.29 11.86 -14.55
C VAL A 49 -8.85 12.13 -13.17
N ARG A 50 -8.05 11.91 -12.15
CA ARG A 50 -8.41 12.15 -10.74
C ARG A 50 -7.38 13.01 -10.06
N GLY A 51 -7.85 13.94 -9.23
CA GLY A 51 -7.02 14.78 -8.40
C GLY A 51 -7.19 14.41 -6.91
N ARG A 52 -6.16 14.70 -6.10
CA ARG A 52 -6.26 14.60 -4.66
C ARG A 52 -5.36 15.61 -3.99
N LEU A 53 -5.94 16.33 -3.02
CA LEU A 53 -5.26 17.26 -2.13
C LEU A 53 -5.45 16.82 -0.68
N GLN A 54 -4.40 16.96 0.12
CA GLN A 54 -4.43 16.64 1.53
C GLN A 54 -3.70 17.72 2.30
N PHE A 55 -4.46 18.45 3.11
CA PHE A 55 -3.97 19.51 3.98
C PHE A 55 -3.89 18.98 5.40
N ARG A 56 -2.79 19.26 6.11
CA ARG A 56 -2.58 18.80 7.48
C ARG A 56 -2.07 19.91 8.35
N TYR A 57 -2.62 19.98 9.56
CA TYR A 57 -2.02 20.63 10.72
C TYR A 57 -1.54 19.54 11.68
N ALA A 58 -0.35 19.69 12.26
CA ALA A 58 0.19 18.80 13.28
C ALA A 58 0.92 19.61 14.37
N ASN A 59 0.81 19.14 15.60
CA ASN A 59 1.52 19.70 16.77
C ASN A 59 1.95 18.55 17.70
N PRO A 60 3.25 18.28 17.85
CA PRO A 60 4.34 18.85 17.07
C PRO A 60 4.26 18.46 15.58
N GLY A 61 4.91 19.25 14.73
CA GLY A 61 4.97 19.07 13.27
C GLY A 61 6.01 18.05 12.83
N ILE A 62 5.95 16.83 13.38
CA ILE A 62 6.88 15.74 13.11
C ILE A 62 6.16 14.53 12.52
N SER A 63 6.89 13.64 11.88
CA SER A 63 6.44 12.28 11.58
C SER A 63 6.39 11.44 12.87
N GLN A 64 5.60 10.38 12.87
CA GLN A 64 5.61 9.43 14.00
C GLN A 64 7.03 8.89 14.22
N PRO A 65 7.55 8.95 15.45
CA PRO A 65 8.85 8.38 15.80
C PRO A 65 8.92 6.88 15.50
N THR A 66 10.03 6.44 14.93
CA THR A 66 10.28 5.03 14.57
C THR A 66 11.68 4.57 14.93
N GLU A 67 12.50 5.46 15.45
CA GLU A 67 13.84 5.21 15.99
C GLU A 67 14.11 6.16 17.15
N ARG A 68 15.07 5.84 18.02
CA ARG A 68 15.35 6.61 19.23
C ARG A 68 15.64 8.09 18.94
N ALA A 69 16.41 8.37 17.89
CA ALA A 69 16.75 9.73 17.51
C ALA A 69 15.54 10.60 17.14
N ASP A 70 14.42 9.97 16.75
CA ASP A 70 13.19 10.68 16.41
C ASP A 70 12.52 11.35 17.63
N PHE A 71 12.86 10.97 18.89
CA PHE A 71 12.34 11.59 20.11
C PHE A 71 13.15 12.81 20.59
N GLU A 72 14.30 13.10 19.97
CA GLU A 72 15.18 14.19 20.38
C GLU A 72 14.86 15.54 19.68
N HIS A 73 13.67 15.65 19.07
CA HIS A 73 13.28 16.82 18.30
C HIS A 73 12.52 17.86 19.14
N ASN A 74 12.89 19.11 18.98
CA ASN A 74 12.10 20.25 19.46
C ASN A 74 11.38 20.90 18.26
N ALA A 75 10.27 20.32 17.84
CA ALA A 75 9.50 20.79 16.69
C ALA A 75 8.27 21.57 17.15
N GLY A 76 8.06 22.75 16.55
CA GLY A 76 6.82 23.53 16.70
C GLY A 76 5.64 22.89 15.95
N ASN A 77 4.55 23.62 15.85
CA ASN A 77 3.43 23.21 15.02
C ASN A 77 3.72 23.42 13.52
N GLN A 78 3.02 22.68 12.66
CA GLN A 78 3.19 22.76 11.21
C GLN A 78 1.84 22.72 10.48
N PHE A 79 1.66 23.62 9.51
CA PHE A 79 0.68 23.48 8.44
C PHE A 79 1.37 23.02 7.16
N GLY A 80 0.78 22.08 6.45
CA GLY A 80 1.38 21.58 5.23
C GLY A 80 0.38 20.98 4.24
N VAL A 81 0.80 20.95 2.98
CA VAL A 81 0.17 20.13 1.94
C VAL A 81 0.88 18.79 1.97
N ASN A 82 0.25 17.81 2.61
CA ASN A 82 0.87 16.51 2.81
C ASN A 82 0.89 15.66 1.53
N ARG A 83 -0.08 15.89 0.63
CA ARG A 83 -0.15 15.25 -0.70
C ARG A 83 -0.86 16.14 -1.70
N ALA A 84 -0.33 16.20 -2.91
CA ALA A 84 -0.98 16.77 -4.09
C ALA A 84 -0.76 15.81 -5.26
N ARG A 85 -1.78 14.99 -5.60
CA ARG A 85 -1.63 13.90 -6.53
C ARG A 85 -2.53 14.00 -7.73
N VAL A 86 -1.99 13.63 -8.89
CA VAL A 86 -2.75 13.39 -10.11
C VAL A 86 -2.66 11.91 -10.44
N LYS A 87 -3.79 11.32 -10.79
CA LYS A 87 -3.89 9.93 -11.19
C LYS A 87 -4.61 9.81 -12.52
N LEU A 88 -3.98 9.11 -13.45
CA LEU A 88 -4.50 8.79 -14.76
C LEU A 88 -4.67 7.27 -14.84
N ASP A 89 -5.84 6.81 -15.18
CA ASP A 89 -6.08 5.36 -15.37
C ASP A 89 -7.14 5.13 -16.47
N GLY A 90 -7.08 3.98 -17.08
CA GLY A 90 -7.99 3.62 -18.15
C GLY A 90 -7.59 2.33 -18.86
N HIS A 91 -8.08 2.16 -20.09
CA HIS A 91 -7.70 1.07 -20.97
C HIS A 91 -7.31 1.55 -22.36
N ILE A 92 -6.53 0.74 -23.08
CA ILE A 92 -6.08 1.02 -24.44
C ILE A 92 -6.21 -0.23 -25.33
N GLY A 93 -6.74 -0.07 -26.53
CA GLY A 93 -7.00 -1.12 -27.50
C GLY A 93 -8.17 -1.99 -27.06
N LEU A 94 -8.00 -2.78 -26.02
CA LEU A 94 -9.01 -3.69 -25.49
C LEU A 94 -9.34 -3.34 -24.02
N PRO A 95 -10.61 -3.44 -23.57
CA PRO A 95 -11.01 -3.04 -22.20
C PRO A 95 -10.28 -3.76 -21.07
N TRP A 96 -9.66 -4.88 -21.34
CA TRP A 96 -8.89 -5.65 -20.37
C TRP A 96 -7.39 -5.34 -20.38
N ILE A 97 -6.89 -4.47 -21.29
CA ILE A 97 -5.53 -3.93 -21.26
C ILE A 97 -5.59 -2.58 -20.56
N LYS A 98 -5.29 -2.56 -19.25
CA LYS A 98 -5.42 -1.37 -18.42
C LYS A 98 -4.07 -0.73 -18.14
N TYR A 99 -4.08 0.59 -18.02
CA TYR A 99 -2.92 1.35 -17.61
C TYR A 99 -3.23 2.24 -16.41
N GLY A 100 -2.20 2.59 -15.66
CA GLY A 100 -2.32 3.52 -14.54
C GLY A 100 -1.03 4.28 -14.29
N VAL A 101 -1.16 5.61 -14.12
CA VAL A 101 -0.05 6.50 -13.74
C VAL A 101 -0.51 7.34 -12.54
N GLU A 102 0.32 7.44 -11.51
CA GLU A 102 0.10 8.31 -10.35
C GLU A 102 1.35 9.15 -10.10
N TYR A 103 1.19 10.47 -10.06
CA TYR A 103 2.24 11.44 -9.78
C TYR A 103 1.91 12.24 -8.53
N ASP A 104 2.91 12.47 -7.67
CA ASP A 104 2.81 13.31 -6.49
C ASP A 104 3.59 14.60 -6.71
N ALA A 105 2.89 15.74 -6.73
CA ALA A 105 3.49 17.04 -7.00
C ALA A 105 4.26 17.58 -5.78
N VAL A 106 3.92 17.16 -4.55
CA VAL A 106 4.67 17.55 -3.34
C VAL A 106 6.03 16.89 -3.35
N ASP A 107 6.07 15.60 -3.58
CA ASP A 107 7.30 14.81 -3.61
C ASP A 107 8.00 14.83 -4.97
N GLN A 108 7.40 15.45 -6.01
CA GLN A 108 7.89 15.56 -7.39
C GLN A 108 8.31 14.22 -8.00
N ARG A 109 7.49 13.18 -7.83
CA ARG A 109 7.86 11.82 -8.25
C ARG A 109 6.68 11.00 -8.77
N THR A 110 6.98 10.10 -9.70
CA THR A 110 6.04 9.07 -10.15
C THR A 110 5.90 8.00 -9.07
N LEU A 111 4.67 7.81 -8.61
CA LEU A 111 4.35 6.80 -7.61
C LEU A 111 3.98 5.46 -8.23
N THR A 112 3.19 5.49 -9.29
CA THR A 112 2.71 4.29 -10.00
C THR A 112 2.83 4.53 -11.49
N ALA A 113 3.31 3.53 -12.21
CA ALA A 113 3.29 3.46 -13.67
C ALA A 113 3.14 1.99 -14.05
N THR A 114 1.95 1.59 -14.52
CA THR A 114 1.61 0.17 -14.72
C THR A 114 0.87 -0.06 -16.02
N LEU A 115 1.11 -1.24 -16.58
CA LEU A 115 0.27 -1.85 -17.59
C LEU A 115 -0.20 -3.20 -17.07
N SER A 116 -1.50 -3.50 -17.18
CA SER A 116 -2.07 -4.76 -16.73
C SER A 116 -2.96 -5.41 -17.77
N PHE A 117 -3.01 -6.75 -17.75
CA PHE A 117 -3.82 -7.60 -18.60
C PHE A 117 -4.81 -8.34 -17.71
N GLU A 118 -6.09 -7.95 -17.75
CA GLU A 118 -7.13 -8.35 -16.81
C GLU A 118 -8.33 -9.02 -17.50
N LYS A 119 -8.05 -9.86 -18.50
CA LYS A 119 -9.11 -10.54 -19.27
C LYS A 119 -9.86 -11.59 -18.44
N TYR A 120 -9.17 -12.27 -17.55
CA TYR A 120 -9.75 -13.35 -16.75
C TYR A 120 -9.58 -13.02 -15.26
N ASP A 121 -10.65 -13.16 -14.48
CA ASP A 121 -10.61 -12.86 -13.05
C ASP A 121 -9.65 -13.75 -12.27
N ALA A 122 -9.56 -15.03 -12.66
CA ALA A 122 -8.66 -15.98 -12.04
C ALA A 122 -7.18 -15.82 -12.44
N LEU A 123 -6.89 -15.12 -13.55
CA LEU A 123 -5.52 -14.96 -14.04
C LEU A 123 -5.33 -13.59 -14.70
N ARG A 124 -4.63 -12.74 -14.05
CA ARG A 124 -4.26 -11.39 -14.49
C ARG A 124 -2.75 -11.22 -14.40
N PHE A 125 -2.23 -10.31 -15.22
CA PHE A 125 -0.81 -9.99 -15.26
C PHE A 125 -0.61 -8.48 -15.17
N LYS A 126 0.43 -8.03 -14.47
CA LYS A 126 0.76 -6.62 -14.32
C LYS A 126 2.27 -6.43 -14.38
N VAL A 127 2.71 -5.37 -15.07
CA VAL A 127 4.10 -4.93 -15.11
C VAL A 127 4.19 -3.44 -14.79
N GLY A 128 5.35 -3.00 -14.32
CA GLY A 128 5.65 -1.60 -14.03
C GLY A 128 6.02 -1.36 -12.58
N GLN A 129 5.72 -0.16 -12.08
CA GLN A 129 5.97 0.25 -10.70
C GLN A 129 4.66 0.46 -9.95
N TRP A 130 4.48 -0.23 -8.82
CA TRP A 130 3.32 -0.07 -7.95
C TRP A 130 3.62 -0.54 -6.52
N LYS A 131 2.69 -0.32 -5.58
CA LYS A 131 2.76 -0.89 -4.24
C LYS A 131 2.63 -2.40 -4.32
N VAL A 132 3.65 -3.12 -3.84
CA VAL A 132 3.61 -4.58 -3.74
C VAL A 132 2.49 -4.99 -2.80
N GLU A 133 1.66 -5.94 -3.23
CA GLU A 133 0.56 -6.49 -2.44
C GLU A 133 1.10 -7.50 -1.40
N TYR A 134 1.94 -7.00 -0.47
CA TYR A 134 2.51 -7.75 0.63
C TYR A 134 1.72 -7.50 1.93
N SER A 135 1.73 -6.28 2.45
CA SER A 135 1.00 -5.87 3.65
C SER A 135 -0.37 -5.30 3.25
N ARG A 136 -1.41 -5.63 4.00
CA ARG A 136 -2.74 -5.08 3.84
C ARG A 136 -2.75 -3.57 4.06
N GLU A 137 -2.17 -3.11 5.19
CA GLU A 137 -2.14 -1.69 5.52
C GLU A 137 -1.48 -0.86 4.41
N ARG A 138 -0.36 -1.36 3.86
CA ARG A 138 0.31 -0.65 2.77
C ARG A 138 -0.49 -0.64 1.49
N SER A 139 -1.18 -1.73 1.17
CA SER A 139 -2.02 -1.86 -0.03
C SER A 139 -3.21 -0.92 -0.01
N VAL A 140 -3.77 -0.60 1.17
CA VAL A 140 -4.80 0.45 1.31
C VAL A 140 -4.29 1.77 0.75
N SER A 141 -5.11 2.40 -0.11
CA SER A 141 -4.83 3.75 -0.63
C SER A 141 -4.69 4.74 0.52
N SER A 142 -3.72 5.65 0.45
CA SER A 142 -3.58 6.70 1.46
C SER A 142 -4.82 7.60 1.59
N GLY A 143 -5.70 7.67 0.57
CA GLY A 143 -7.00 8.34 0.63
C GLY A 143 -8.08 7.52 1.33
N GLY A 144 -7.95 6.20 1.33
CA GLY A 144 -8.90 5.29 1.95
C GLY A 144 -8.47 4.81 3.35
N GLN A 145 -7.49 5.47 3.98
CA GLN A 145 -7.06 5.14 5.33
C GLN A 145 -8.01 5.72 6.38
N GLN A 146 -8.10 5.06 7.50
CA GLN A 146 -8.88 5.44 8.67
C GLN A 146 -8.09 6.37 9.58
N MET A 147 -6.78 6.15 9.73
CA MET A 147 -5.83 7.02 10.43
C MET A 147 -5.11 7.93 9.44
N MET A 148 -4.56 9.04 9.89
CA MET A 148 -3.81 9.99 9.04
C MET A 148 -2.55 9.37 8.48
N ASP A 149 -1.81 8.67 9.32
CA ASP A 149 -0.63 7.92 8.94
C ASP A 149 -0.84 6.41 9.14
N ARG A 150 0.01 5.61 8.49
CA ARG A 150 0.08 4.18 8.76
C ARG A 150 0.71 3.95 10.11
N SER A 151 0.53 2.75 10.67
CA SER A 151 1.13 2.34 11.92
C SER A 151 2.65 2.46 11.90
N ILE A 152 3.26 2.59 13.07
CA ILE A 152 4.72 2.67 13.22
C ILE A 152 5.43 1.46 12.60
N ILE A 153 4.79 0.29 12.56
CA ILE A 153 5.38 -0.91 11.95
C ILE A 153 5.46 -0.81 10.43
N ASN A 154 4.63 0.03 9.79
CA ASN A 154 4.63 0.12 8.34
C ASN A 154 5.97 0.57 7.76
N ARG A 155 6.68 1.50 8.42
CA ARG A 155 8.00 1.94 7.98
C ARG A 155 9.04 0.82 8.03
N ILE A 156 8.89 -0.11 8.96
CA ILE A 156 9.85 -1.19 9.25
C ILE A 156 9.66 -2.37 8.29
N PHE A 157 8.39 -2.78 8.05
CA PHE A 157 8.06 -4.06 7.42
C PHE A 157 7.50 -3.95 6.00
N THR A 158 7.09 -2.76 5.53
CA THR A 158 6.53 -2.64 4.18
C THR A 158 7.58 -2.82 3.09
N LEU A 159 7.15 -3.32 1.93
CA LEU A 159 7.95 -3.35 0.70
C LEU A 159 7.73 -2.12 -0.19
N ASP A 160 6.74 -1.31 0.13
CA ASP A 160 6.29 -0.13 -0.62
C ASP A 160 6.11 -0.40 -2.12
N ARG A 161 6.63 0.49 -2.94
CA ARG A 161 6.58 0.40 -4.40
C ARG A 161 7.87 -0.17 -4.94
N GLN A 162 7.71 -1.13 -5.83
CA GLN A 162 8.81 -1.79 -6.53
C GLN A 162 8.52 -1.82 -8.02
N MET A 163 9.57 -1.83 -8.84
CA MET A 163 9.50 -2.11 -10.27
C MET A 163 9.55 -3.62 -10.49
N GLY A 164 8.62 -4.17 -11.28
CA GLY A 164 8.61 -5.60 -11.54
C GLY A 164 7.38 -6.09 -12.30
N ALA A 165 7.08 -7.37 -12.13
CA ALA A 165 5.95 -8.07 -12.73
C ALA A 165 5.22 -8.93 -11.71
N SER A 166 3.90 -9.10 -11.88
CA SER A 166 3.09 -9.93 -10.98
C SER A 166 1.97 -10.64 -11.74
N LEU A 167 1.74 -11.89 -11.34
CA LEU A 167 0.51 -12.62 -11.62
C LEU A 167 -0.42 -12.51 -10.42
N TYR A 168 -1.71 -12.30 -10.66
CA TYR A 168 -2.69 -12.17 -9.60
C TYR A 168 -4.08 -12.57 -10.08
N GLY A 169 -4.96 -12.86 -9.14
CA GLY A 169 -6.32 -13.25 -9.49
C GLY A 169 -7.22 -13.44 -8.29
N ASN A 170 -8.48 -13.76 -8.61
CA ASN A 170 -9.51 -14.12 -7.65
C ASN A 170 -10.17 -15.43 -8.11
N PHE A 171 -10.29 -16.37 -7.18
CA PHE A 171 -11.11 -17.57 -7.33
C PHE A 171 -12.36 -17.37 -6.50
N ASP A 172 -13.48 -17.14 -7.17
CA ASP A 172 -14.78 -16.89 -6.54
C ASP A 172 -15.63 -18.17 -6.63
N GLY A 173 -15.41 -19.06 -5.67
CA GLY A 173 -16.17 -20.29 -5.50
C GLY A 173 -17.32 -20.13 -4.50
N PRO A 174 -18.18 -21.14 -4.35
CA PRO A 174 -19.32 -21.10 -3.46
C PRO A 174 -18.89 -21.07 -1.98
N GLY A 175 -19.59 -20.26 -1.16
CA GLY A 175 -19.38 -20.16 0.27
C GLY A 175 -17.96 -19.71 0.62
N ALA A 176 -17.26 -20.47 1.44
CA ALA A 176 -15.89 -20.14 1.89
C ALA A 176 -14.80 -20.37 0.83
N ALA A 177 -15.13 -20.86 -0.36
CA ALA A 177 -14.16 -21.11 -1.44
C ALA A 177 -13.85 -19.84 -2.25
N ASN A 178 -13.56 -18.72 -1.58
CA ASN A 178 -13.22 -17.46 -2.21
C ASN A 178 -11.80 -17.04 -1.79
N PHE A 179 -10.91 -16.89 -2.79
CA PHE A 179 -9.49 -16.61 -2.57
C PHE A 179 -8.98 -15.53 -3.53
N ASN A 180 -8.11 -14.66 -3.04
CA ASN A 180 -7.28 -13.79 -3.86
C ASN A 180 -5.81 -14.20 -3.73
N TYR A 181 -5.04 -14.11 -4.81
CA TYR A 181 -3.61 -14.39 -4.79
C TYR A 181 -2.81 -13.36 -5.58
N TRP A 182 -1.56 -13.16 -5.18
CA TRP A 182 -0.56 -12.33 -5.86
C TRP A 182 0.79 -13.03 -5.76
N VAL A 183 1.46 -13.19 -6.88
CA VAL A 183 2.83 -13.69 -6.96
C VAL A 183 3.63 -12.74 -7.84
N GLY A 184 4.74 -12.24 -7.35
CA GLY A 184 5.49 -11.20 -8.02
C GLY A 184 6.99 -11.37 -7.99
N VAL A 185 7.65 -10.82 -9.00
CA VAL A 185 9.09 -10.67 -9.11
C VAL A 185 9.41 -9.20 -9.35
N PHE A 186 10.34 -8.65 -8.55
CA PHE A 186 10.66 -7.23 -8.53
C PHE A 186 12.18 -7.03 -8.43
N ASN A 187 12.66 -5.81 -8.75
CA ASN A 187 14.08 -5.48 -8.64
C ASN A 187 14.61 -5.51 -7.19
N GLY A 188 13.77 -5.17 -6.18
CA GLY A 188 14.22 -5.12 -4.79
C GLY A 188 14.95 -3.84 -4.38
N SER A 189 15.08 -2.86 -5.28
CA SER A 189 15.82 -1.62 -5.07
C SER A 189 14.94 -0.44 -4.60
N GLY A 190 13.63 -0.65 -4.52
CA GLY A 190 12.67 0.38 -4.11
C GLY A 190 12.08 1.17 -5.27
N ARG A 191 11.39 2.27 -4.92
CA ARG A 191 10.71 3.12 -5.87
C ARG A 191 11.68 4.01 -6.65
N GLY A 192 11.49 4.08 -7.99
CA GLY A 192 12.25 4.95 -8.87
C GLY A 192 13.64 4.45 -9.21
N ASP A 193 14.03 3.32 -8.66
CA ASP A 193 15.24 2.61 -9.05
C ASP A 193 14.88 1.50 -10.02
N TYR A 194 15.42 1.61 -11.22
CA TYR A 194 15.17 0.67 -12.32
C TYR A 194 16.29 -0.38 -12.44
N SER A 195 17.32 -0.26 -11.62
CA SER A 195 18.45 -1.17 -11.60
C SER A 195 18.20 -2.30 -10.59
N ASN A 196 18.68 -3.47 -10.94
CA ASN A 196 18.90 -4.56 -10.01
C ASN A 196 20.40 -4.61 -9.74
N HIS A 197 20.85 -4.01 -8.65
CA HIS A 197 22.26 -3.75 -8.39
C HIS A 197 23.03 -5.03 -8.03
N ASP A 198 22.37 -6.04 -7.47
CA ASP A 198 23.00 -7.29 -7.03
C ASP A 198 22.73 -8.48 -7.96
N GLY A 199 21.95 -8.26 -9.02
CA GLY A 199 21.54 -9.32 -9.95
C GLY A 199 20.52 -10.30 -9.39
N GLU A 200 20.06 -10.14 -8.14
CA GLU A 200 19.04 -10.98 -7.51
C GLU A 200 17.70 -10.26 -7.43
N ASN A 201 16.62 -10.95 -7.76
CA ASN A 201 15.28 -10.38 -7.73
C ASN A 201 14.62 -10.56 -6.36
N MET A 202 13.73 -9.61 -6.02
CA MET A 202 12.79 -9.77 -4.93
C MET A 202 11.64 -10.65 -5.40
N TYR A 203 11.36 -11.72 -4.67
CA TYR A 203 10.22 -12.60 -4.88
C TYR A 203 9.19 -12.37 -3.78
N THR A 204 7.92 -12.27 -4.17
CA THR A 204 6.81 -12.09 -3.22
C THR A 204 5.67 -13.02 -3.54
N GLY A 205 4.97 -13.46 -2.49
CA GLY A 205 3.75 -14.23 -2.61
C GLY A 205 2.76 -13.81 -1.54
N ARG A 206 1.46 -13.72 -1.90
CA ARG A 206 0.36 -13.46 -0.98
C ARG A 206 -0.83 -14.31 -1.37
N LEU A 207 -1.45 -14.93 -0.35
CA LEU A 207 -2.74 -15.62 -0.46
C LEU A 207 -3.70 -15.02 0.57
N GLN A 208 -4.88 -14.61 0.12
CA GLN A 208 -5.95 -14.10 0.97
C GLN A 208 -7.17 -15.02 0.85
N TRP A 209 -7.66 -15.53 1.96
CA TRP A 209 -8.86 -16.32 2.07
C TRP A 209 -10.03 -15.47 2.59
N ASN A 210 -11.07 -15.33 1.78
CA ASN A 210 -12.30 -14.60 2.11
C ASN A 210 -13.32 -15.60 2.66
N PHE A 211 -13.15 -16.06 3.89
CA PHE A 211 -13.83 -17.23 4.44
C PHE A 211 -15.34 -17.03 4.71
N LEU A 212 -15.85 -15.81 4.61
CA LEU A 212 -17.29 -15.52 4.63
C LEU A 212 -17.90 -15.37 3.23
N GLY A 213 -17.18 -15.78 2.18
CA GLY A 213 -17.70 -15.93 0.82
C GLY A 213 -17.62 -14.68 -0.05
N GLU A 214 -17.32 -13.50 0.49
CA GLU A 214 -17.18 -12.28 -0.30
C GLU A 214 -15.76 -11.71 -0.19
N SER A 215 -15.21 -11.30 -1.34
CA SER A 215 -13.87 -10.72 -1.39
C SER A 215 -13.77 -9.43 -0.58
N VAL A 216 -12.78 -9.37 0.30
CA VAL A 216 -12.44 -8.19 1.11
C VAL A 216 -11.31 -7.44 0.42
N GLY A 217 -11.62 -6.28 -0.18
CA GLY A 217 -10.63 -5.41 -0.81
C GLY A 217 -9.73 -4.69 0.20
N PHE A 218 -8.72 -4.00 -0.31
CA PHE A 218 -7.81 -3.15 0.48
C PHE A 218 -8.46 -1.79 0.76
N LYS A 219 -9.27 -1.72 1.81
CA LYS A 219 -9.95 -0.52 2.30
C LYS A 219 -10.06 -0.54 3.81
N ASN A 220 -10.22 0.65 4.40
CA ASN A 220 -10.58 0.87 5.80
C ASN A 220 -11.96 1.55 5.86
N SER A 221 -12.54 1.62 7.04
CA SER A 221 -13.86 2.18 7.34
C SER A 221 -15.02 1.51 6.60
N ASP A 222 -16.02 1.07 7.32
CA ASP A 222 -17.22 0.47 6.73
C ASP A 222 -18.28 1.54 6.42
N ILE A 223 -17.92 2.52 5.56
CA ILE A 223 -18.76 3.65 5.18
C ILE A 223 -20.09 3.18 4.60
N LYS A 224 -20.11 2.05 3.89
CA LYS A 224 -21.30 1.50 3.24
C LYS A 224 -22.23 0.75 4.20
N ARG A 225 -21.88 0.62 5.48
CA ARG A 225 -22.64 -0.15 6.47
C ARG A 225 -22.93 -1.56 5.97
N THR A 226 -21.87 -2.30 5.64
CA THR A 226 -21.91 -3.66 5.07
C THR A 226 -22.97 -4.52 5.79
N ALA A 227 -24.04 -4.89 5.08
CA ALA A 227 -25.21 -5.55 5.66
C ALA A 227 -24.93 -7.01 6.08
N THR A 228 -24.04 -7.70 5.36
CA THR A 228 -23.60 -9.08 5.65
C THR A 228 -22.15 -9.06 6.10
N PRO A 229 -21.76 -9.83 7.13
CA PRO A 229 -20.37 -9.86 7.58
C PRO A 229 -19.41 -10.27 6.46
N LYS A 230 -18.31 -9.54 6.31
CA LYS A 230 -17.20 -9.88 5.40
C LYS A 230 -15.91 -10.00 6.20
N ALA A 231 -15.17 -11.04 5.93
CA ALA A 231 -13.89 -11.25 6.60
C ALA A 231 -12.87 -11.91 5.67
N ALA A 232 -11.61 -11.59 5.91
CA ALA A 232 -10.49 -12.23 5.25
C ALA A 232 -9.35 -12.49 6.23
N LEU A 233 -8.64 -13.59 5.98
CA LEU A 233 -7.32 -13.89 6.53
C LEU A 233 -6.34 -13.99 5.37
N ALA A 234 -5.11 -13.53 5.56
CA ALA A 234 -4.09 -13.62 4.55
C ALA A 234 -2.72 -13.93 5.16
N ILE A 235 -1.88 -14.55 4.33
CA ILE A 235 -0.46 -14.72 4.57
C ILE A 235 0.31 -14.21 3.36
N ALA A 236 1.41 -13.53 3.60
CA ALA A 236 2.33 -13.14 2.53
C ALA A 236 3.78 -13.29 2.98
N GLY A 237 4.66 -13.55 2.00
CA GLY A 237 6.09 -13.65 2.21
C GLY A 237 6.87 -12.88 1.14
N ALA A 238 8.10 -12.50 1.49
CA ALA A 238 9.06 -11.92 0.58
C ALA A 238 10.48 -12.41 0.90
N LYS A 239 11.27 -12.60 -0.17
CA LYS A 239 12.70 -12.92 -0.07
C LYS A 239 13.47 -12.12 -1.12
N PHE A 240 14.57 -11.47 -0.70
CA PHE A 240 15.40 -10.64 -1.59
C PHE A 240 16.71 -10.30 -0.91
N LYS A 241 17.69 -9.90 -1.75
CA LYS A 241 18.86 -9.15 -1.30
C LYS A 241 18.70 -7.67 -1.62
N SER A 242 19.34 -6.80 -0.88
CA SER A 242 19.31 -5.36 -1.11
C SER A 242 20.43 -4.66 -0.34
N GLN A 243 20.83 -3.49 -0.80
CA GLN A 243 21.65 -2.55 -0.01
C GLN A 243 20.82 -1.79 1.06
N PHE A 244 19.50 -2.00 1.09
CA PHE A 244 18.57 -1.34 1.98
C PHE A 244 17.86 -2.34 2.88
N THR A 245 17.69 -1.96 4.15
CA THR A 245 16.97 -2.79 5.12
C THR A 245 15.50 -2.42 5.25
N ARG A 246 15.04 -1.28 4.68
CA ARG A 246 13.65 -0.84 4.69
C ARG A 246 13.22 -0.15 3.41
N PHE A 247 11.91 -0.26 3.13
CA PHE A 247 11.23 0.49 2.07
C PHE A 247 9.99 1.18 2.66
N SER A 248 9.79 2.44 2.36
CA SER A 248 8.66 3.21 2.90
C SER A 248 8.16 4.26 1.92
N SER A 249 7.18 5.06 2.33
CA SER A 249 6.70 6.18 1.52
C SER A 249 7.79 7.24 1.26
N SER A 250 8.80 7.34 2.09
CA SER A 250 9.97 8.20 1.87
C SER A 250 11.00 7.61 0.90
N GLY A 251 10.86 6.33 0.55
CA GLY A 251 11.79 5.60 -0.34
C GLY A 251 12.51 4.46 0.38
N ALA A 252 13.52 3.91 -0.28
CA ALA A 252 14.45 2.94 0.28
C ALA A 252 15.40 3.60 1.27
N GLY A 253 15.93 2.82 2.23
CA GLY A 253 16.89 3.27 3.23
C GLY A 253 17.18 2.19 4.26
N ASN A 254 17.96 2.53 5.27
CA ASN A 254 18.33 1.60 6.31
C ASN A 254 17.61 1.91 7.63
N LEU A 255 17.39 0.87 8.43
CA LEU A 255 16.94 0.97 9.81
C LEU A 255 18.11 1.44 10.68
N ALA A 256 17.80 1.94 11.87
CA ALA A 256 18.82 2.22 12.87
C ALA A 256 19.72 0.99 13.11
N ASN A 257 20.99 1.17 13.36
CA ASN A 257 22.02 0.13 13.53
C ASN A 257 22.42 -0.65 12.26
N PHE A 258 21.92 -0.24 11.08
CA PHE A 258 22.38 -0.75 9.78
C PHE A 258 23.07 0.36 9.01
N SER A 259 24.31 0.13 8.58
CA SER A 259 25.06 1.08 7.76
C SER A 259 24.46 1.23 6.35
N ALA A 260 24.84 2.27 5.64
CA ALA A 260 24.63 2.31 4.20
C ALA A 260 25.37 1.12 3.57
N GLY A 261 24.74 0.42 2.62
CA GLY A 261 25.32 -0.78 2.01
C GLY A 261 26.72 -0.51 1.43
N GLU A 262 27.70 -1.22 1.95
CA GLU A 262 29.10 -1.16 1.50
C GLU A 262 29.32 -2.03 0.26
N ILE A 263 28.48 -3.05 0.09
CA ILE A 263 28.47 -3.96 -1.05
C ILE A 263 27.06 -4.09 -1.62
N GLU A 264 26.97 -4.37 -2.92
CA GLU A 264 25.71 -4.70 -3.57
C GLU A 264 25.10 -5.95 -2.93
N GLY A 265 23.77 -5.90 -2.64
CA GLY A 265 23.09 -7.03 -2.01
C GLY A 265 23.53 -7.34 -0.58
N GLN A 266 24.08 -6.37 0.16
CA GLN A 266 24.63 -6.57 1.50
C GLN A 266 23.67 -7.29 2.46
N TYR A 267 22.39 -7.00 2.37
CA TYR A 267 21.39 -7.55 3.29
C TYR A 267 20.57 -8.63 2.61
N ASP A 268 20.69 -9.89 3.07
CA ASP A 268 19.77 -10.98 2.72
C ASP A 268 18.56 -10.89 3.64
N ILE A 269 17.38 -10.65 3.04
CA ILE A 269 16.17 -10.35 3.79
C ILE A 269 15.09 -11.37 3.47
N GLN A 270 14.53 -11.95 4.54
CA GLN A 270 13.33 -12.75 4.48
C GLN A 270 12.29 -12.18 5.43
N GLN A 271 11.05 -12.07 4.97
CA GLN A 271 9.99 -11.53 5.81
C GLN A 271 8.64 -12.15 5.48
N PHE A 272 7.77 -12.23 6.48
CA PHE A 272 6.38 -12.63 6.29
C PHE A 272 5.42 -11.75 7.08
N VAL A 273 4.15 -11.80 6.68
CA VAL A 273 3.04 -11.15 7.36
C VAL A 273 1.85 -12.10 7.38
N ILE A 274 1.14 -12.11 8.50
CA ILE A 274 -0.21 -12.66 8.63
C ILE A 274 -1.13 -11.48 8.92
N ASP A 275 -2.21 -11.34 8.16
CA ASP A 275 -3.16 -10.27 8.37
C ASP A 275 -4.62 -10.73 8.30
N GLY A 276 -5.49 -9.94 8.91
CA GLY A 276 -6.93 -10.15 8.86
C GLY A 276 -7.70 -8.84 8.77
N ALA A 277 -8.91 -8.94 8.25
CA ALA A 277 -9.86 -7.82 8.21
C ALA A 277 -11.29 -8.31 8.34
N TYR A 278 -12.13 -7.49 8.97
CA TYR A 278 -13.56 -7.74 9.20
C TYR A 278 -14.37 -6.46 8.98
N PHE A 279 -15.57 -6.59 8.38
CA PHE A 279 -16.49 -5.49 8.11
C PHE A 279 -17.93 -5.94 8.36
N TYR A 280 -18.70 -5.19 9.15
CA TYR A 280 -20.11 -5.46 9.39
C TYR A 280 -20.82 -4.27 10.05
N LYS A 281 -21.91 -3.78 9.46
CA LYS A 281 -22.80 -2.76 10.01
C LYS A 281 -22.06 -1.55 10.60
N GLY A 282 -21.17 -0.96 9.81
CA GLY A 282 -20.41 0.21 10.22
C GLY A 282 -19.22 -0.09 11.14
N PHE A 283 -19.06 -1.32 11.62
CA PHE A 283 -17.87 -1.77 12.31
C PHE A 283 -16.84 -2.31 11.32
N ASN A 284 -15.59 -1.97 11.53
CA ASN A 284 -14.46 -2.56 10.83
C ASN A 284 -13.30 -2.82 11.78
N ALA A 285 -12.55 -3.86 11.51
CA ALA A 285 -11.32 -4.17 12.21
C ALA A 285 -10.29 -4.75 11.25
N GLN A 286 -9.02 -4.48 11.52
CA GLN A 286 -7.90 -5.12 10.84
C GLN A 286 -6.71 -5.26 11.77
N ALA A 287 -5.88 -6.27 11.49
CA ALA A 287 -4.65 -6.52 12.22
C ALA A 287 -3.60 -7.10 11.28
N GLU A 288 -2.32 -6.85 11.57
CA GLU A 288 -1.18 -7.48 10.92
C GLU A 288 -0.14 -7.87 11.96
N TYR A 289 0.46 -9.05 11.79
CA TYR A 289 1.66 -9.49 12.49
C TYR A 289 2.76 -9.72 11.47
N HIS A 290 3.93 -9.16 11.73
CA HIS A 290 5.11 -9.22 10.87
C HIS A 290 6.30 -9.82 11.56
N GLU A 291 7.08 -10.58 10.81
CA GLU A 291 8.44 -10.96 11.18
C GLU A 291 9.37 -10.72 9.98
N LYS A 292 10.58 -10.22 10.26
CA LYS A 292 11.58 -9.89 9.27
C LYS A 292 12.95 -10.27 9.79
N ASP A 293 13.62 -11.13 9.05
CA ASP A 293 14.99 -11.55 9.29
C ASP A 293 15.90 -10.83 8.30
N ILE A 294 16.99 -10.25 8.80
CA ILE A 294 18.02 -9.55 8.05
C ILE A 294 19.35 -10.17 8.39
N VAL A 295 20.04 -10.68 7.37
CA VAL A 295 21.43 -11.14 7.49
C VAL A 295 22.35 -10.11 6.83
N ASP A 296 23.25 -9.51 7.61
CA ASP A 296 24.28 -8.59 7.11
C ASP A 296 25.49 -9.38 6.65
N LEU A 297 25.64 -9.51 5.32
CA LEU A 297 26.72 -10.27 4.70
C LEU A 297 28.09 -9.57 4.80
N ALA A 298 28.13 -8.28 5.11
CA ALA A 298 29.37 -7.51 5.31
C ALA A 298 29.82 -7.56 6.78
N ASP A 299 28.93 -7.92 7.74
CA ASP A 299 29.24 -8.03 9.16
C ASP A 299 29.16 -9.49 9.67
N ASN A 300 30.05 -10.33 9.20
CA ASN A 300 30.17 -11.74 9.59
C ASN A 300 28.84 -12.54 9.56
N ASN A 301 27.94 -12.21 8.66
CA ASN A 301 26.58 -12.75 8.58
C ASN A 301 25.78 -12.53 9.88
N ARG A 302 25.92 -11.36 10.48
CA ARG A 302 25.13 -11.00 11.66
C ARG A 302 23.63 -11.05 11.32
N GLU A 303 22.90 -11.83 12.10
CA GLU A 303 21.46 -11.98 11.94
C GLU A 303 20.70 -11.06 12.88
N THR A 304 19.68 -10.38 12.37
CA THR A 304 18.77 -9.55 13.15
C THR A 304 17.33 -9.89 12.80
N THR A 305 16.53 -10.28 13.79
CA THR A 305 15.10 -10.53 13.64
C THR A 305 14.28 -9.38 14.22
N LEU A 306 13.38 -8.82 13.43
CA LEU A 306 12.41 -7.82 13.88
C LEU A 306 11.02 -8.42 13.91
N ARG A 307 10.24 -8.06 14.93
CA ARG A 307 8.84 -8.46 15.07
C ARG A 307 7.97 -7.26 15.38
N GLY A 308 6.77 -7.24 14.82
CA GLY A 308 5.82 -6.18 15.09
C GLY A 308 4.40 -6.56 14.70
N TYR A 309 3.45 -5.92 15.35
CA TYR A 309 2.04 -6.05 14.99
C TYR A 309 1.29 -4.75 15.24
N TYR A 310 0.16 -4.61 14.57
CA TYR A 310 -0.84 -3.63 14.95
C TYR A 310 -2.24 -4.24 14.91
N VAL A 311 -3.13 -3.63 15.67
CA VAL A 311 -4.57 -3.86 15.65
C VAL A 311 -5.26 -2.51 15.51
N GLN A 312 -6.22 -2.42 14.61
CA GLN A 312 -7.00 -1.20 14.35
C GLN A 312 -8.47 -1.55 14.21
N ALA A 313 -9.34 -0.74 14.81
CA ALA A 313 -10.77 -0.87 14.64
C ALA A 313 -11.43 0.50 14.51
N GLY A 314 -12.59 0.56 13.86
CA GLY A 314 -13.42 1.74 13.77
C GLY A 314 -14.89 1.38 13.75
N TYR A 315 -15.71 2.32 14.21
CA TYR A 315 -17.15 2.15 14.29
C TYR A 315 -17.88 3.47 14.07
N PHE A 316 -18.93 3.41 13.28
CA PHE A 316 -19.90 4.47 13.17
C PHE A 316 -20.93 4.30 14.29
N LEU A 317 -20.76 5.03 15.37
CA LEU A 317 -21.59 4.91 16.56
C LEU A 317 -23.08 5.22 16.32
N SER A 318 -23.43 5.90 15.22
CA SER A 318 -24.81 6.12 14.77
C SER A 318 -25.59 4.82 14.56
N GLU A 319 -24.93 3.71 14.30
CA GLU A 319 -25.57 2.39 14.22
C GLU A 319 -26.13 1.89 15.57
N SER A 320 -25.68 2.45 16.67
CA SER A 320 -26.09 2.07 18.03
C SER A 320 -26.63 3.25 18.85
N ILE A 321 -26.28 4.49 18.48
CA ILE A 321 -26.56 5.71 19.24
C ILE A 321 -27.23 6.73 18.32
N SER A 322 -28.54 6.92 18.44
CA SER A 322 -29.35 7.71 17.49
C SER A 322 -29.02 9.20 17.41
N TRP A 323 -28.40 9.80 18.44
CA TRP A 323 -27.99 11.20 18.44
C TRP A 323 -26.59 11.42 17.89
N TRP A 324 -25.83 10.32 17.65
CA TRP A 324 -24.48 10.42 17.08
C TRP A 324 -24.55 10.79 15.59
N PRO A 325 -23.71 11.72 15.09
CA PRO A 325 -23.71 12.10 13.68
C PRO A 325 -23.45 10.89 12.77
N GLU A 326 -24.33 10.64 11.81
CA GLU A 326 -24.25 9.51 10.88
C GLU A 326 -22.91 9.41 10.13
N PRO A 327 -22.31 10.53 9.63
CA PRO A 327 -21.04 10.47 8.91
C PRO A 327 -19.80 10.41 9.80
N LEU A 328 -19.94 10.35 11.12
CA LEU A 328 -18.82 10.38 12.07
C LEU A 328 -18.44 8.98 12.54
N GLU A 329 -17.21 8.56 12.15
CA GLU A 329 -16.57 7.34 12.64
C GLU A 329 -15.60 7.67 13.77
N MET A 330 -15.58 6.84 14.81
CA MET A 330 -14.51 6.78 15.80
C MET A 330 -13.63 5.58 15.51
N ALA A 331 -12.31 5.76 15.55
CA ALA A 331 -11.34 4.71 15.28
C ALA A 331 -10.21 4.72 16.29
N ALA A 332 -9.64 3.55 16.56
CA ALA A 332 -8.50 3.39 17.44
C ALA A 332 -7.50 2.39 16.86
N ARG A 333 -6.21 2.61 17.13
CA ARG A 333 -5.11 1.71 16.74
C ARG A 333 -4.13 1.56 17.90
N PHE A 334 -3.63 0.34 18.04
CA PHE A 334 -2.48 -0.02 18.83
C PHE A 334 -1.46 -0.71 17.93
N GLY A 335 -0.19 -0.32 18.02
CA GLY A 335 0.91 -0.93 17.29
C GLY A 335 2.14 -1.07 18.18
N THR A 336 2.96 -2.07 17.90
CA THR A 336 4.24 -2.26 18.59
C THR A 336 5.22 -3.01 17.69
N TYR A 337 6.51 -2.71 17.83
CA TYR A 337 7.58 -3.51 17.25
C TYR A 337 8.82 -3.49 18.13
N SER A 338 9.65 -4.52 17.99
CA SER A 338 10.94 -4.61 18.63
C SER A 338 11.97 -5.24 17.68
N PRO A 339 13.20 -4.71 17.62
CA PRO A 339 14.34 -5.45 17.14
C PRO A 339 14.72 -6.50 18.20
N ARG A 340 14.82 -7.79 17.82
CA ARG A 340 15.06 -8.89 18.75
C ARG A 340 16.55 -9.02 19.15
N ASP A 341 17.43 -8.34 18.45
CA ASP A 341 18.87 -8.39 18.59
C ASP A 341 19.43 -7.16 19.33
N SER A 342 18.58 -6.43 20.05
CA SER A 342 19.10 -5.28 20.79
C SER A 342 19.58 -5.76 22.15
N GLU A 343 20.86 -5.65 22.38
CA GLU A 343 21.42 -5.62 23.75
C GLU A 343 20.72 -4.56 24.62
N GLN A 344 19.87 -3.74 23.98
CA GLN A 344 19.17 -2.60 24.55
C GLN A 344 17.71 -2.89 24.90
N ASP A 345 17.14 -4.06 24.52
CA ASP A 345 15.73 -4.46 24.76
C ASP A 345 14.72 -3.33 24.42
N GLU A 346 14.92 -2.69 23.26
CA GLU A 346 14.08 -1.59 22.81
C GLU A 346 12.74 -2.09 22.28
N ARG A 347 11.65 -1.44 22.69
CA ARG A 347 10.30 -1.73 22.23
C ARG A 347 9.54 -0.43 21.98
N PHE A 348 9.01 -0.31 20.77
CA PHE A 348 8.22 0.85 20.35
C PHE A 348 6.74 0.54 20.46
N PHE A 349 5.96 1.51 20.94
CA PHE A 349 4.51 1.40 21.06
C PHE A 349 3.84 2.61 20.40
N GLU A 350 2.70 2.35 19.77
CA GLU A 350 1.80 3.35 19.24
C GLU A 350 0.40 3.16 19.82
N LYS A 351 -0.22 4.26 20.25
CA LYS A 351 -1.64 4.34 20.63
C LYS A 351 -2.26 5.54 19.92
N THR A 352 -3.20 5.29 19.01
CA THR A 352 -3.81 6.33 18.20
C THR A 352 -5.33 6.26 18.30
N VAL A 353 -5.96 7.42 18.43
CA VAL A 353 -7.43 7.59 18.33
C VAL A 353 -7.71 8.64 17.27
N ALA A 354 -8.67 8.36 16.40
CA ALA A 354 -9.09 9.26 15.34
C ALA A 354 -10.61 9.39 15.27
N PHE A 355 -11.06 10.58 14.87
CA PHE A 355 -12.44 10.88 14.52
C PHE A 355 -12.48 11.29 13.05
N ASN A 356 -13.20 10.53 12.24
CA ASN A 356 -13.34 10.76 10.80
C ASN A 356 -14.74 11.26 10.49
N TYR A 357 -14.87 12.48 9.98
CA TYR A 357 -16.12 13.00 9.45
C TYR A 357 -16.13 12.91 7.93
N PHE A 358 -17.00 12.10 7.37
CA PHE A 358 -17.10 11.84 5.94
C PHE A 358 -18.17 12.72 5.30
N PHE A 359 -17.79 13.81 4.66
CA PHE A 359 -18.70 14.66 3.87
C PHE A 359 -19.19 13.94 2.61
N ASN A 360 -18.28 13.19 1.95
CA ASN A 360 -18.57 12.37 0.78
C ASN A 360 -17.62 11.16 0.75
N GLY A 361 -17.87 10.19 1.62
CA GLY A 361 -16.99 9.03 1.76
C GLY A 361 -15.53 9.42 1.96
N HIS A 362 -14.62 8.65 1.38
CA HIS A 362 -13.19 8.98 1.42
C HIS A 362 -12.78 10.11 0.46
N GLU A 363 -13.68 10.58 -0.40
CA GLU A 363 -13.38 11.63 -1.38
C GLU A 363 -13.38 13.02 -0.74
N ASN A 364 -14.14 13.21 0.33
CA ASN A 364 -14.12 14.44 1.11
C ASN A 364 -14.27 14.10 2.59
N LYS A 365 -13.18 14.17 3.33
CA LYS A 365 -13.09 13.69 4.70
C LYS A 365 -12.25 14.63 5.56
N LEU A 366 -12.72 14.93 6.76
CA LEU A 366 -11.95 15.58 7.82
C LEU A 366 -11.62 14.55 8.89
N THR A 367 -10.35 14.47 9.27
CA THR A 367 -9.85 13.59 10.32
C THR A 367 -9.22 14.42 11.42
N ALA A 368 -9.62 14.21 12.67
CA ALA A 368 -8.93 14.67 13.86
C ALA A 368 -8.31 13.46 14.57
N GLU A 369 -7.03 13.54 14.93
CA GLU A 369 -6.25 12.42 15.45
C GLU A 369 -5.34 12.83 16.60
N VAL A 370 -5.26 11.95 17.60
CA VAL A 370 -4.24 12.00 18.64
C VAL A 370 -3.47 10.69 18.60
N SER A 371 -2.17 10.77 18.41
CA SER A 371 -1.27 9.62 18.36
C SER A 371 -0.18 9.80 19.41
N ARG A 372 -0.04 8.83 20.31
CA ARG A 372 1.10 8.74 21.22
C ARG A 372 1.99 7.59 20.80
N VAL A 373 3.28 7.89 20.60
CA VAL A 373 4.34 6.90 20.34
C VAL A 373 5.29 6.94 21.52
N SER A 374 5.65 5.78 22.07
CA SER A 374 6.63 5.66 23.14
C SER A 374 7.68 4.61 22.81
N LEU A 375 8.85 4.80 23.40
CA LEU A 375 9.98 3.88 23.38
C LEU A 375 10.26 3.42 24.81
N ASP A 376 10.16 2.12 25.04
CA ASP A 376 10.56 1.47 26.26
C ASP A 376 11.93 0.79 26.07
N GLN A 377 12.77 0.87 27.08
CA GLN A 377 14.05 0.17 27.16
C GLN A 377 14.19 -0.47 28.53
N PHE A 378 14.45 -1.80 28.58
CA PHE A 378 14.47 -2.58 29.83
C PHE A 378 13.21 -2.35 30.69
N ASP A 379 12.03 -2.37 30.05
CA ASP A 379 10.71 -2.14 30.66
C ASP A 379 10.52 -0.73 31.29
N ALA A 380 11.41 0.22 30.99
CA ALA A 380 11.26 1.63 31.38
C ALA A 380 11.01 2.53 30.15
N GLU A 381 10.02 3.42 30.23
CA GLU A 381 9.79 4.42 29.17
C GLU A 381 10.96 5.41 29.14
N VAL A 382 11.65 5.47 28.00
CA VAL A 382 12.84 6.34 27.80
C VAL A 382 12.60 7.45 26.78
N GLY A 383 11.46 7.41 26.10
CA GLY A 383 11.03 8.46 25.17
C GLY A 383 9.54 8.32 24.88
N ASP A 384 8.84 9.45 24.79
CA ASP A 384 7.48 9.51 24.32
C ASP A 384 7.20 10.80 23.55
N GLU A 385 6.24 10.71 22.62
CA GLU A 385 5.78 11.86 21.84
C GLU A 385 4.28 11.73 21.60
N THR A 386 3.54 12.82 21.84
CA THR A 386 2.11 12.91 21.58
C THR A 386 1.84 13.93 20.49
N ILE A 387 1.30 13.48 19.37
CA ILE A 387 1.02 14.28 18.18
C ILE A 387 -0.48 14.51 18.06
N TYR A 388 -0.89 15.78 18.02
CA TYR A 388 -2.25 16.21 17.72
C TYR A 388 -2.32 16.66 16.26
N SER A 389 -3.23 16.11 15.51
CA SER A 389 -3.31 16.39 14.07
C SER A 389 -4.74 16.63 13.60
N LEU A 390 -4.89 17.49 12.60
CA LEU A 390 -6.13 17.72 11.87
C LEU A 390 -5.82 17.65 10.38
N GLN A 391 -6.54 16.81 9.63
CA GLN A 391 -6.29 16.61 8.21
C GLN A 391 -7.58 16.69 7.41
N TRP A 392 -7.54 17.43 6.32
CA TRP A 392 -8.61 17.48 5.34
C TRP A 392 -8.16 16.83 4.03
N ASP A 393 -8.87 15.78 3.63
CA ASP A 393 -8.69 15.06 2.38
C ASP A 393 -9.78 15.47 1.38
N VAL A 394 -9.38 15.89 0.18
CA VAL A 394 -10.30 16.18 -0.93
C VAL A 394 -9.79 15.46 -2.18
N SER A 395 -10.66 14.65 -2.79
CA SER A 395 -10.42 13.97 -4.07
C SER A 395 -11.50 14.35 -5.08
N PHE A 396 -11.15 14.45 -6.33
CA PHE A 396 -12.05 14.86 -7.42
C PHE A 396 -11.65 14.24 -8.75
#